data_061e83962b23a003f337b35154d1526e
#
_entry.id   061e83962b23a003f337b35154d1526e
#
_cell.length_a   1.000
_cell.length_b   1.000
_cell.length_c   1.000
_cell.angle_alpha   90.00
_cell.angle_beta   90.00
_cell.angle_gamma   90.00
#
_symmetry.space_group_name_H-M   'P 1'
#
loop_
_entity.id
_entity.type
_entity.pdbx_description
1 polymer ?
#
loop_
_entity_poly.entity_id
_entity_poly.type
_entity_poly.pdbx_seq_one_letter_code
_entity_poly.pdbx_strand_id
1 'polypeptide(L)'
;MTPLHGLLPFLIWIGIFPRPVMASTIAASDASTSIVIRPDPNDQITCGKAAVKTVQDVIFATRTLANGKSVDLSLDIQMPERRAKRPLVVYIPGGGFIQAPKEAALNLRTYVAEAGLVVASIQYRTVRDGANFRDGIADVKSAVRFLRAHADQYGIDPAKVAVWGESAGGYLVAMVGVTNGIKAFDIGNDLGQSSDVQAVVNKFGASDTSKLAADFDAHAQEADNAKDNSIAQYIGMTRDTHMLDTAIAAAAANPLSYIKASAPPFLNFHGSQDRLISPTQTLILHNALIAAGARSTRYVLDGAGHGDLSFLGDTQSGLPWSTKQTMGIIVDFLKVSMGGAVP
;
A
#
# COMPACT_ATOMS: atom_id res chain seq x y z
N MET A 1 -35.91 37.28 -2.63
CA MET A 1 -36.09 35.99 -1.94
C MET A 1 -35.70 34.92 -2.92
N THR A 2 -34.45 34.52 -2.92
CA THR A 2 -33.86 33.44 -3.74
C THR A 2 -33.62 32.25 -2.83
N PRO A 3 -34.05 31.04 -3.20
CA PRO A 3 -33.79 29.86 -2.35
C PRO A 3 -32.36 29.38 -2.52
N LEU A 4 -31.67 29.23 -1.39
CA LEU A 4 -30.40 28.51 -1.29
C LEU A 4 -30.64 27.04 -1.67
N HIS A 5 -29.96 26.59 -2.71
CA HIS A 5 -29.82 25.14 -2.99
C HIS A 5 -28.75 24.61 -2.10
N GLY A 6 -29.17 23.87 -1.08
CA GLY A 6 -28.27 23.06 -0.24
C GLY A 6 -27.67 21.93 -1.05
N LEU A 7 -26.36 21.93 -1.18
CA LEU A 7 -25.60 20.76 -1.62
C LEU A 7 -25.66 19.68 -0.51
N LEU A 8 -26.49 18.66 -0.72
CA LEU A 8 -26.37 17.41 0.03
C LEU A 8 -25.08 16.71 -0.40
N PRO A 9 -24.22 16.29 0.53
CA PRO A 9 -23.12 15.41 0.19
C PRO A 9 -23.70 14.05 -0.19
N PHE A 10 -23.47 13.63 -1.43
CA PHE A 10 -23.70 12.27 -1.86
C PHE A 10 -22.75 11.34 -1.06
N LEU A 11 -23.25 10.82 0.06
CA LEU A 11 -22.69 9.64 0.72
C LEU A 11 -22.90 8.46 -0.25
N ILE A 12 -21.86 8.17 -1.05
CA ILE A 12 -21.81 6.91 -1.79
C ILE A 12 -21.70 5.82 -0.73
N TRP A 13 -22.78 5.12 -0.53
CA TRP A 13 -22.86 3.89 0.25
C TRP A 13 -21.95 2.87 -0.44
N ILE A 14 -20.69 2.76 0.02
CA ILE A 14 -19.92 1.54 -0.17
C ILE A 14 -20.66 0.54 0.67
N GLY A 15 -21.29 -0.45 0.06
CA GLY A 15 -22.04 -1.50 0.76
C GLY A 15 -21.11 -2.41 1.57
N ILE A 16 -20.40 -1.83 2.56
CA ILE A 16 -19.68 -2.57 3.57
C ILE A 16 -20.69 -2.85 4.69
N PHE A 17 -21.52 -3.88 4.46
CA PHE A 17 -22.32 -4.42 5.55
C PHE A 17 -21.36 -5.00 6.61
N PRO A 18 -21.61 -4.77 7.90
CA PRO A 18 -20.90 -5.49 8.95
C PRO A 18 -21.15 -6.99 8.76
N ARG A 19 -20.15 -7.70 8.27
CA ARG A 19 -20.22 -9.14 8.04
C ARG A 19 -20.35 -9.81 9.43
N PRO A 20 -21.28 -10.78 9.61
CA PRO A 20 -21.35 -11.51 10.86
C PRO A 20 -19.99 -12.14 11.16
N VAL A 21 -19.55 -11.97 12.40
CA VAL A 21 -18.30 -12.55 12.92
C VAL A 21 -18.45 -14.07 12.96
N MET A 22 -18.32 -14.71 11.79
CA MET A 22 -17.96 -16.11 11.76
C MET A 22 -16.45 -16.14 11.92
N ALA A 23 -15.99 -16.68 13.03
CA ALA A 23 -14.59 -17.00 13.20
C ALA A 23 -14.18 -17.99 12.10
N SER A 24 -13.81 -17.46 10.92
CA SER A 24 -12.97 -18.21 10.03
C SER A 24 -11.68 -18.34 10.82
N THR A 25 -11.46 -19.49 11.41
CA THR A 25 -10.13 -19.96 11.70
C THR A 25 -9.44 -19.95 10.34
N ILE A 26 -8.82 -18.79 9.98
CA ILE A 26 -7.74 -18.80 9.01
C ILE A 26 -6.89 -19.90 9.58
N ALA A 27 -6.86 -21.00 8.86
CA ALA A 27 -6.09 -22.09 9.35
C ALA A 27 -4.73 -21.47 9.62
N ALA A 28 -4.38 -21.34 10.89
CA ALA A 28 -3.02 -21.07 11.33
C ALA A 28 -2.07 -22.13 10.76
N SER A 29 -2.60 -22.99 9.92
CA SER A 29 -2.05 -24.12 9.23
C SER A 29 -0.85 -23.77 8.38
N ASP A 30 -0.60 -22.52 8.06
CA ASP A 30 0.65 -22.13 7.38
C ASP A 30 1.39 -21.01 8.09
N ALA A 31 1.35 -20.96 9.41
CA ALA A 31 2.30 -20.19 10.22
C ALA A 31 3.73 -20.72 10.12
N SER A 32 3.95 -21.84 9.42
CA SER A 32 5.29 -22.44 9.23
C SER A 32 6.29 -21.48 8.59
N THR A 33 5.82 -20.54 7.77
CA THR A 33 6.65 -19.51 7.13
C THR A 33 6.42 -18.10 7.70
N SER A 34 5.51 -17.94 8.66
CA SER A 34 5.09 -16.64 9.20
C SER A 34 5.43 -16.50 10.68
N ILE A 35 5.63 -15.27 11.12
CA ILE A 35 5.83 -14.91 12.53
C ILE A 35 4.52 -14.32 13.04
N VAL A 36 3.89 -15.00 14.01
CA VAL A 36 2.69 -14.47 14.67
C VAL A 36 3.10 -13.62 15.85
N ILE A 37 2.63 -12.37 15.90
CA ILE A 37 2.86 -11.45 17.01
C ILE A 37 1.54 -10.97 17.59
N ARG A 38 1.54 -10.61 18.88
CA ARG A 38 0.40 -10.01 19.61
C ARG A 38 0.84 -8.67 20.16
N PRO A 39 0.80 -7.60 19.33
CA PRO A 39 1.16 -6.28 19.81
C PRO A 39 0.19 -5.84 20.93
N ASP A 40 0.72 -5.30 22.03
CA ASP A 40 -0.11 -4.71 23.08
C ASP A 40 -0.79 -3.45 22.53
N PRO A 41 -2.13 -3.42 22.39
CA PRO A 41 -2.84 -2.27 21.85
C PRO A 41 -2.73 -1.00 22.71
N ASN A 42 -2.24 -1.10 23.94
CA ASN A 42 -1.99 0.05 24.80
C ASN A 42 -0.59 0.66 24.58
N ASP A 43 0.35 -0.08 23.99
CA ASP A 43 1.71 0.42 23.73
C ASP A 43 1.82 1.14 22.39
N GLN A 44 1.05 2.23 22.26
CA GLN A 44 0.96 3.03 21.04
C GLN A 44 2.23 3.85 20.79
N ILE A 45 2.54 4.11 19.51
CA ILE A 45 3.56 5.08 19.15
C ILE A 45 3.15 6.48 19.62
N THR A 46 4.16 7.29 19.88
CA THR A 46 3.99 8.73 20.13
C THR A 46 4.94 9.51 19.23
N CYS A 47 4.44 10.59 18.63
CA CYS A 47 5.23 11.52 17.82
C CYS A 47 5.62 12.76 18.64
N GLY A 48 6.46 13.62 18.06
CA GLY A 48 6.97 14.83 18.71
C GLY A 48 8.31 14.64 19.39
N LYS A 49 9.04 13.56 19.09
CA LYS A 49 10.35 13.25 19.67
C LYS A 49 11.51 13.86 18.88
N ALA A 50 11.30 14.17 17.62
CA ALA A 50 12.30 14.83 16.77
C ALA A 50 11.62 15.83 15.83
N ALA A 51 12.34 16.89 15.47
CA ALA A 51 11.83 17.88 14.55
C ALA A 51 11.73 17.31 13.12
N VAL A 52 10.57 17.46 12.52
CA VAL A 52 10.24 17.03 11.15
C VAL A 52 9.66 18.20 10.39
N LYS A 53 10.33 18.59 9.29
CA LYS A 53 9.81 19.59 8.35
C LYS A 53 8.85 18.90 7.38
N THR A 54 7.69 19.49 7.16
CA THR A 54 6.71 18.99 6.17
C THR A 54 6.58 19.99 5.03
N VAL A 55 6.52 19.49 3.79
CA VAL A 55 6.12 20.22 2.58
C VAL A 55 4.95 19.47 1.99
N GLN A 56 3.85 20.17 1.73
CA GLN A 56 2.61 19.58 1.23
C GLN A 56 2.37 19.99 -0.22
N ASP A 57 1.50 19.24 -0.89
CA ASP A 57 0.95 19.52 -2.20
C ASP A 57 2.00 19.71 -3.31
N VAL A 58 3.12 18.96 -3.22
CA VAL A 58 4.14 18.97 -4.26
C VAL A 58 3.64 18.16 -5.46
N ILE A 59 3.39 18.82 -6.59
CA ILE A 59 3.00 18.14 -7.83
C ILE A 59 4.21 17.40 -8.38
N PHE A 60 4.10 16.06 -8.51
CA PHE A 60 5.16 15.23 -9.08
C PHE A 60 4.85 14.73 -10.50
N ALA A 61 3.59 14.76 -10.90
CA ALA A 61 3.17 14.40 -12.24
C ALA A 61 1.83 15.04 -12.61
N THR A 62 1.65 15.36 -13.88
CA THR A 62 0.35 15.67 -14.48
C THR A 62 0.00 14.57 -15.48
N ARG A 63 -1.21 14.06 -15.45
CA ARG A 63 -1.69 12.98 -16.32
C ARG A 63 -2.89 13.42 -17.12
N THR A 64 -2.91 13.07 -18.41
CA THR A 64 -4.12 13.21 -19.24
C THR A 64 -4.95 11.93 -19.10
N LEU A 65 -6.21 12.10 -18.71
CA LEU A 65 -7.18 11.02 -18.57
C LEU A 65 -7.79 10.63 -19.92
N ALA A 66 -8.42 9.47 -20.00
CA ALA A 66 -9.08 9.01 -21.24
C ALA A 66 -10.17 9.97 -21.77
N ASN A 67 -10.77 10.77 -20.88
CA ASN A 67 -11.76 11.79 -21.24
C ASN A 67 -11.16 13.15 -21.68
N GLY A 68 -9.82 13.22 -21.84
CA GLY A 68 -9.08 14.42 -22.24
C GLY A 68 -8.81 15.42 -21.12
N LYS A 69 -9.33 15.20 -19.90
CA LYS A 69 -9.02 16.05 -18.74
C LYS A 69 -7.63 15.74 -18.19
N SER A 70 -7.00 16.75 -17.59
CA SER A 70 -5.75 16.56 -16.85
C SER A 70 -6.02 16.43 -15.35
N VAL A 71 -5.23 15.61 -14.69
CA VAL A 71 -5.17 15.49 -13.24
C VAL A 71 -3.73 15.66 -12.78
N ASP A 72 -3.53 16.48 -11.76
CA ASP A 72 -2.26 16.62 -11.06
C ASP A 72 -2.18 15.61 -9.94
N LEU A 73 -1.07 14.89 -9.88
CA LEU A 73 -0.73 13.97 -8.80
C LEU A 73 0.26 14.65 -7.88
N SER A 74 -0.11 14.80 -6.62
CA SER A 74 0.70 15.46 -5.61
C SER A 74 1.18 14.51 -4.51
N LEU A 75 2.18 14.95 -3.77
CA LEU A 75 2.71 14.28 -2.60
C LEU A 75 2.92 15.25 -1.45
N ASP A 76 2.89 14.69 -0.23
CA ASP A 76 3.31 15.38 0.99
C ASP A 76 4.60 14.73 1.47
N ILE A 77 5.62 15.53 1.76
CA ILE A 77 6.93 15.02 2.16
C ILE A 77 7.31 15.49 3.57
N GLN A 78 7.73 14.55 4.41
CA GLN A 78 8.21 14.75 5.77
C GLN A 78 9.72 14.47 5.81
N MET A 79 10.48 15.46 6.27
CA MET A 79 11.94 15.43 6.28
C MET A 79 12.45 15.66 7.70
N PRO A 80 13.31 14.78 8.26
CA PRO A 80 14.01 15.05 9.51
C PRO A 80 14.85 16.33 9.39
N GLU A 81 14.79 17.21 10.38
CA GLU A 81 15.61 18.43 10.41
C GLU A 81 17.09 18.14 10.69
N ARG A 82 17.77 17.50 9.74
CA ARG A 82 19.20 17.21 9.79
C ARG A 82 19.84 17.40 8.41
N ARG A 83 21.08 17.88 8.36
CA ARG A 83 21.79 18.22 7.11
C ARG A 83 22.23 17.00 6.26
N ALA A 84 22.27 15.79 6.82
CA ALA A 84 22.72 14.62 6.07
C ALA A 84 21.63 14.07 5.16
N LYS A 85 21.99 13.56 3.97
CA LYS A 85 21.08 12.80 3.10
C LYS A 85 20.56 11.55 3.82
N ARG A 86 19.27 11.25 3.62
CA ARG A 86 18.54 10.18 4.31
C ARG A 86 17.90 9.23 3.33
N PRO A 87 17.73 7.97 3.70
CA PRO A 87 16.90 7.05 2.90
C PRO A 87 15.49 7.58 2.75
N LEU A 88 14.91 7.33 1.59
CA LEU A 88 13.54 7.70 1.24
C LEU A 88 12.59 6.51 1.43
N VAL A 89 11.43 6.78 2.01
CA VAL A 89 10.28 5.87 2.02
C VAL A 89 9.13 6.55 1.27
N VAL A 90 8.69 5.97 0.18
CA VAL A 90 7.48 6.42 -0.51
C VAL A 90 6.31 5.63 0.08
N TYR A 91 5.38 6.35 0.72
CA TYR A 91 4.16 5.78 1.29
C TYR A 91 3.03 5.85 0.29
N ILE A 92 2.36 4.73 0.06
CA ILE A 92 1.25 4.57 -0.86
C ILE A 92 0.00 4.23 -0.04
N PRO A 93 -0.97 5.17 0.07
CA PRO A 93 -2.17 4.95 0.88
C PRO A 93 -3.08 3.87 0.31
N GLY A 94 -3.86 3.25 1.19
CA GLY A 94 -5.02 2.46 0.81
C GLY A 94 -6.16 3.32 0.27
N GLY A 95 -7.30 2.70 -0.03
CA GLY A 95 -8.51 3.38 -0.49
C GLY A 95 -9.31 2.61 -1.53
N GLY A 96 -9.15 1.28 -1.58
CA GLY A 96 -9.94 0.38 -2.42
C GLY A 96 -9.83 0.64 -3.92
N PHE A 97 -8.74 1.29 -4.36
CA PHE A 97 -8.56 1.80 -5.74
C PHE A 97 -9.59 2.84 -6.17
N ILE A 98 -10.39 3.37 -5.25
CA ILE A 98 -11.40 4.41 -5.47
C ILE A 98 -10.84 5.79 -5.09
N GLN A 99 -9.93 5.83 -4.13
CA GLN A 99 -9.28 7.04 -3.63
C GLN A 99 -7.82 6.75 -3.23
N ALA A 100 -7.02 7.80 -3.21
CA ALA A 100 -5.61 7.75 -2.79
C ALA A 100 -5.30 8.95 -1.88
N PRO A 101 -5.78 8.95 -0.61
CA PRO A 101 -5.63 10.09 0.30
C PRO A 101 -4.20 10.17 0.83
N LYS A 102 -3.36 11.01 0.24
CA LYS A 102 -1.96 11.21 0.68
C LYS A 102 -1.83 11.70 2.13
N GLU A 103 -2.91 12.21 2.69
CA GLU A 103 -3.02 12.66 4.09
C GLU A 103 -3.08 11.48 5.08
N ALA A 104 -3.44 10.28 4.60
CA ALA A 104 -3.63 9.09 5.45
C ALA A 104 -2.37 8.72 6.25
N ALA A 105 -2.58 8.04 7.36
CA ALA A 105 -1.54 7.49 8.24
C ALA A 105 -0.49 8.51 8.72
N LEU A 106 -0.90 9.78 8.93
CA LEU A 106 0.03 10.87 9.27
C LEU A 106 0.92 10.53 10.48
N ASN A 107 0.33 10.00 11.56
CA ASN A 107 1.09 9.65 12.77
C ASN A 107 2.12 8.53 12.50
N LEU A 108 1.76 7.50 11.74
CA LEU A 108 2.67 6.41 11.38
C LEU A 108 3.83 6.92 10.54
N ARG A 109 3.54 7.78 9.56
CA ARG A 109 4.54 8.40 8.68
C ARG A 109 5.47 9.34 9.46
N THR A 110 4.91 10.13 10.37
CA THR A 110 5.69 11.00 11.26
C THR A 110 6.63 10.18 12.14
N TYR A 111 6.16 9.08 12.72
CA TYR A 111 7.01 8.20 13.52
C TYR A 111 8.20 7.65 12.72
N VAL A 112 7.98 7.26 11.46
CA VAL A 112 9.06 6.81 10.56
C VAL A 112 10.01 7.97 10.20
N ALA A 113 9.48 9.17 10.00
CA ALA A 113 10.29 10.36 9.73
C ALA A 113 11.16 10.73 10.95
N GLU A 114 10.61 10.72 12.16
CA GLU A 114 11.34 10.94 13.41
C GLU A 114 12.46 9.92 13.66
N ALA A 115 12.29 8.70 13.13
CA ALA A 115 13.31 7.66 13.15
C ALA A 115 14.49 7.94 12.19
N GLY A 116 14.43 9.05 11.42
CA GLY A 116 15.52 9.55 10.59
C GLY A 116 15.42 9.24 9.11
N LEU A 117 14.24 8.89 8.60
CA LEU A 117 13.98 8.64 7.17
C LEU A 117 13.18 9.80 6.55
N VAL A 118 13.38 10.09 5.27
CA VAL A 118 12.48 10.96 4.52
C VAL A 118 11.26 10.14 4.13
N VAL A 119 10.05 10.64 4.39
CA VAL A 119 8.80 9.94 4.04
C VAL A 119 7.97 10.81 3.10
N ALA A 120 7.65 10.30 1.91
CA ALA A 120 6.79 10.96 0.94
C ALA A 120 5.51 10.16 0.75
N SER A 121 4.36 10.73 1.09
CA SER A 121 3.04 10.14 0.85
C SER A 121 2.47 10.66 -0.45
N ILE A 122 2.02 9.79 -1.33
CA ILE A 122 1.66 10.13 -2.70
C ILE A 122 0.19 9.89 -3.03
N GLN A 123 -0.33 10.64 -3.98
CA GLN A 123 -1.52 10.29 -4.73
C GLN A 123 -1.18 9.38 -5.91
N TYR A 124 -2.13 8.61 -6.37
CA TYR A 124 -2.08 7.85 -7.62
C TYR A 124 -3.46 7.81 -8.26
N ARG A 125 -3.53 7.60 -9.57
CA ARG A 125 -4.82 7.51 -10.29
C ARG A 125 -5.59 6.26 -9.90
N THR A 126 -6.90 6.40 -9.82
CA THR A 126 -7.85 5.41 -9.35
C THR A 126 -8.89 5.08 -10.42
N VAL A 127 -9.81 4.14 -10.14
CA VAL A 127 -10.92 3.84 -11.06
C VAL A 127 -11.83 5.05 -11.32
N ARG A 128 -11.86 6.04 -10.42
CA ARG A 128 -12.58 7.30 -10.65
C ARG A 128 -11.96 8.15 -11.76
N ASP A 129 -10.68 7.97 -11.98
CA ASP A 129 -9.92 8.62 -13.04
C ASP A 129 -9.95 7.80 -14.34
N GLY A 130 -10.66 6.66 -14.36
CA GLY A 130 -10.63 5.69 -15.45
C GLY A 130 -9.32 4.91 -15.53
N ALA A 131 -8.54 4.91 -14.47
CA ALA A 131 -7.24 4.26 -14.42
C ALA A 131 -7.34 2.78 -14.03
N ASN A 132 -6.31 2.04 -14.39
CA ASN A 132 -6.13 0.63 -14.06
C ASN A 132 -4.77 0.40 -13.35
N PHE A 133 -4.47 -0.87 -13.05
CA PHE A 133 -3.25 -1.24 -12.31
C PHE A 133 -1.95 -0.74 -12.97
N ARG A 134 -1.87 -0.68 -14.30
CA ARG A 134 -0.68 -0.18 -15.02
C ARG A 134 -0.46 1.30 -14.75
N ASP A 135 -1.56 2.05 -14.70
CA ASP A 135 -1.54 3.48 -14.38
C ASP A 135 -1.05 3.74 -12.96
N GLY A 136 -1.59 3.00 -11.98
CA GLY A 136 -1.16 3.15 -10.58
C GLY A 136 0.31 2.77 -10.36
N ILE A 137 0.78 1.68 -10.96
CA ILE A 137 2.20 1.30 -10.91
C ILE A 137 3.06 2.40 -11.52
N ALA A 138 2.67 2.92 -12.68
CA ALA A 138 3.39 3.98 -13.38
C ALA A 138 3.43 5.28 -12.56
N ASP A 139 2.36 5.61 -11.84
CA ASP A 139 2.31 6.80 -10.99
C ASP A 139 3.23 6.66 -9.77
N VAL A 140 3.25 5.50 -9.10
CA VAL A 140 4.21 5.24 -8.01
C VAL A 140 5.65 5.31 -8.52
N LYS A 141 5.95 4.67 -9.65
CA LYS A 141 7.28 4.71 -10.27
C LYS A 141 7.67 6.14 -10.69
N SER A 142 6.71 6.96 -11.15
CA SER A 142 6.96 8.38 -11.45
C SER A 142 7.31 9.18 -10.19
N ALA A 143 6.61 8.93 -9.07
CA ALA A 143 6.93 9.59 -7.79
C ALA A 143 8.34 9.22 -7.31
N VAL A 144 8.75 7.95 -7.44
CA VAL A 144 10.10 7.51 -7.10
C VAL A 144 11.15 8.25 -7.96
N ARG A 145 10.92 8.36 -9.27
CA ARG A 145 11.85 9.06 -10.16
C ARG A 145 11.92 10.57 -9.88
N PHE A 146 10.75 11.20 -9.68
CA PHE A 146 10.67 12.61 -9.30
C PHE A 146 11.48 12.89 -8.02
N LEU A 147 11.28 12.08 -6.97
CA LEU A 147 11.98 12.26 -5.70
C LEU A 147 13.49 12.02 -5.82
N ARG A 148 13.93 11.13 -6.71
CA ARG A 148 15.35 10.96 -7.04
C ARG A 148 15.91 12.15 -7.80
N ALA A 149 15.19 12.70 -8.77
CA ALA A 149 15.59 13.88 -9.52
C ALA A 149 15.73 15.12 -8.60
N HIS A 150 14.92 15.20 -7.54
CA HIS A 150 14.91 16.29 -6.57
C HIS A 150 15.58 15.91 -5.22
N ALA A 151 16.46 14.90 -5.23
CA ALA A 151 17.04 14.34 -4.02
C ALA A 151 17.78 15.38 -3.15
N ASP A 152 18.50 16.31 -3.77
CA ASP A 152 19.23 17.37 -3.05
C ASP A 152 18.28 18.35 -2.36
N GLN A 153 17.15 18.67 -3.03
CA GLN A 153 16.14 19.59 -2.47
C GLN A 153 15.51 19.05 -1.18
N TYR A 154 15.29 17.73 -1.14
CA TYR A 154 14.58 17.07 -0.04
C TYR A 154 15.49 16.30 0.93
N GLY A 155 16.80 16.41 0.77
CA GLY A 155 17.77 15.71 1.63
C GLY A 155 17.71 14.20 1.49
N ILE A 156 17.39 13.68 0.31
CA ILE A 156 17.26 12.27 0.01
C ILE A 156 18.60 11.67 -0.43
N ASP A 157 18.89 10.45 0.04
CA ASP A 157 19.90 9.57 -0.57
C ASP A 157 19.21 8.79 -1.74
N PRO A 158 19.48 9.17 -3.01
CA PRO A 158 18.78 8.57 -4.15
C PRO A 158 19.10 7.09 -4.37
N ALA A 159 20.13 6.55 -3.74
CA ALA A 159 20.46 5.14 -3.80
C ALA A 159 19.63 4.28 -2.83
N LYS A 160 18.92 4.91 -1.89
CA LYS A 160 18.23 4.25 -0.78
C LYS A 160 16.76 4.62 -0.77
N VAL A 161 15.96 3.90 -1.55
CA VAL A 161 14.54 4.14 -1.72
C VAL A 161 13.74 2.88 -1.38
N ALA A 162 12.82 2.97 -0.45
CA ALA A 162 11.85 1.94 -0.14
C ALA A 162 10.44 2.41 -0.47
N VAL A 163 9.53 1.45 -0.64
CA VAL A 163 8.10 1.71 -0.72
C VAL A 163 7.37 1.03 0.44
N TRP A 164 6.35 1.71 0.96
CA TRP A 164 5.51 1.22 2.04
C TRP A 164 4.05 1.52 1.71
N GLY A 165 3.19 0.50 1.74
CA GLY A 165 1.78 0.68 1.38
C GLY A 165 0.83 -0.22 2.17
N GLU A 166 -0.44 0.19 2.16
CA GLU A 166 -1.54 -0.44 2.90
C GLU A 166 -2.70 -0.75 1.96
N SER A 167 -3.33 -1.94 2.08
CA SER A 167 -4.50 -2.33 1.29
C SER A 167 -4.24 -2.19 -0.22
N ALA A 168 -4.99 -1.35 -0.94
CA ALA A 168 -4.72 -1.02 -2.34
C ALA A 168 -3.29 -0.51 -2.57
N GLY A 169 -2.75 0.31 -1.65
CA GLY A 169 -1.35 0.74 -1.66
C GLY A 169 -0.40 -0.42 -1.39
N GLY A 170 -0.79 -1.40 -0.56
CA GLY A 170 -0.04 -2.63 -0.31
C GLY A 170 0.12 -3.46 -1.59
N TYR A 171 -0.94 -3.58 -2.38
CA TYR A 171 -0.88 -4.17 -3.72
C TYR A 171 0.09 -3.42 -4.64
N LEU A 172 0.00 -2.09 -4.68
CA LEU A 172 0.85 -1.26 -5.54
C LEU A 172 2.33 -1.38 -5.17
N VAL A 173 2.69 -1.38 -3.88
CA VAL A 173 4.08 -1.57 -3.47
C VAL A 173 4.61 -2.96 -3.81
N ALA A 174 3.76 -3.99 -3.71
CA ALA A 174 4.12 -5.33 -4.14
C ALA A 174 4.44 -5.36 -5.64
N MET A 175 3.55 -4.80 -6.46
CA MET A 175 3.76 -4.68 -7.91
C MET A 175 5.02 -3.89 -8.25
N VAL A 176 5.26 -2.75 -7.61
CA VAL A 176 6.47 -1.93 -7.83
C VAL A 176 7.73 -2.71 -7.51
N GLY A 177 7.76 -3.42 -6.37
CA GLY A 177 8.92 -4.21 -5.95
C GLY A 177 9.26 -5.35 -6.92
N VAL A 178 8.25 -6.14 -7.33
CA VAL A 178 8.49 -7.27 -8.25
C VAL A 178 8.74 -6.83 -9.70
N THR A 179 8.42 -5.58 -10.05
CA THR A 179 8.63 -5.01 -11.39
C THR A 179 9.86 -4.11 -11.47
N ASN A 180 10.82 -4.23 -10.54
CA ASN A 180 12.13 -3.60 -10.67
C ASN A 180 12.77 -4.00 -12.01
N GLY A 181 13.33 -3.02 -12.73
CA GLY A 181 13.94 -3.19 -14.06
C GLY A 181 12.95 -3.31 -15.22
N ILE A 182 11.64 -3.42 -14.98
CA ILE A 182 10.63 -3.51 -16.05
C ILE A 182 10.23 -2.11 -16.52
N LYS A 183 10.77 -1.70 -17.68
CA LYS A 183 10.59 -0.36 -18.25
C LYS A 183 9.18 -0.09 -18.78
N ALA A 184 8.40 -1.11 -19.05
CA ALA A 184 7.02 -0.96 -19.56
C ALA A 184 6.09 -0.15 -18.63
N PHE A 185 6.46 -0.03 -17.36
CA PHE A 185 5.74 0.80 -16.37
C PHE A 185 6.40 2.17 -16.13
N ASP A 186 7.55 2.46 -16.77
CA ASP A 186 8.24 3.74 -16.64
C ASP A 186 7.68 4.72 -17.67
N ILE A 187 6.68 5.52 -17.27
CA ILE A 187 6.07 6.54 -18.14
C ILE A 187 6.16 7.94 -17.48
N GLY A 188 6.05 8.99 -18.29
CA GLY A 188 6.04 10.39 -17.85
C GLY A 188 7.45 10.98 -17.74
N ASN A 189 7.68 11.80 -16.71
CA ASN A 189 8.90 12.58 -16.55
C ASN A 189 10.03 11.79 -15.87
N ASP A 190 11.22 12.37 -15.87
CA ASP A 190 12.43 11.90 -15.17
C ASP A 190 12.84 10.46 -15.56
N LEU A 191 12.64 10.07 -16.81
CA LEU A 191 12.93 8.73 -17.31
C LEU A 191 14.43 8.38 -17.25
N GLY A 192 15.31 9.36 -17.08
CA GLY A 192 16.74 9.15 -16.80
C GLY A 192 17.02 8.67 -15.37
N GLN A 193 16.05 8.78 -14.45
CA GLN A 193 16.17 8.26 -13.11
C GLN A 193 15.64 6.80 -13.03
N SER A 194 16.21 6.01 -12.12
CA SER A 194 15.69 4.67 -11.84
C SER A 194 14.37 4.75 -11.06
N SER A 195 13.42 3.88 -11.37
CA SER A 195 12.20 3.64 -10.57
C SER A 195 12.34 2.45 -9.63
N ASP A 196 13.48 1.75 -9.63
CA ASP A 196 13.71 0.56 -8.82
C ASP A 196 13.80 0.90 -7.33
N VAL A 197 13.32 0.01 -6.48
CA VAL A 197 13.29 0.18 -5.03
C VAL A 197 14.13 -0.87 -4.33
N GLN A 198 14.66 -0.53 -3.15
CA GLN A 198 15.58 -1.37 -2.39
C GLN A 198 14.89 -2.15 -1.27
N ALA A 199 13.65 -1.80 -0.92
CA ALA A 199 12.86 -2.53 0.07
C ALA A 199 11.36 -2.27 -0.14
N VAL A 200 10.53 -3.23 0.27
CA VAL A 200 9.07 -3.16 0.20
C VAL A 200 8.47 -3.49 1.56
N VAL A 201 7.62 -2.62 2.07
CA VAL A 201 6.74 -2.90 3.22
C VAL A 201 5.30 -2.97 2.71
N ASN A 202 4.73 -4.16 2.75
CA ASN A 202 3.37 -4.46 2.30
C ASN A 202 2.50 -4.78 3.50
N LYS A 203 1.52 -3.95 3.79
CA LYS A 203 0.49 -4.19 4.81
C LYS A 203 -0.80 -4.60 4.12
N PHE A 204 -1.23 -5.82 4.36
CA PHE A 204 -2.50 -6.42 3.91
C PHE A 204 -2.89 -6.08 2.46
N GLY A 205 -1.93 -6.03 1.54
CA GLY A 205 -2.19 -5.87 0.11
C GLY A 205 -2.62 -7.18 -0.55
N ALA A 206 -3.42 -7.06 -1.61
CA ALA A 206 -3.76 -8.18 -2.47
C ALA A 206 -2.53 -8.66 -3.27
N SER A 207 -2.51 -9.93 -3.64
CA SER A 207 -1.48 -10.53 -4.49
C SER A 207 -2.03 -11.49 -5.53
N ASP A 208 -3.08 -12.24 -5.19
CA ASP A 208 -3.84 -13.03 -6.16
C ASP A 208 -5.28 -12.52 -6.16
N THR A 209 -5.59 -11.63 -7.09
CA THR A 209 -6.89 -10.98 -7.16
C THR A 209 -8.05 -11.94 -7.38
N SER A 210 -7.79 -13.14 -7.91
CA SER A 210 -8.81 -14.20 -8.03
C SER A 210 -9.17 -14.89 -6.72
N LYS A 211 -8.40 -14.61 -5.63
CA LYS A 211 -8.54 -15.26 -4.32
C LYS A 211 -8.68 -14.27 -3.17
N LEU A 212 -9.19 -13.07 -3.41
CA LEU A 212 -9.26 -12.00 -2.40
C LEU A 212 -10.00 -12.42 -1.13
N ALA A 213 -11.08 -13.17 -1.30
CA ALA A 213 -11.95 -13.63 -0.22
C ALA A 213 -11.85 -15.14 0.01
N ALA A 214 -10.74 -15.80 -0.38
CA ALA A 214 -10.63 -17.26 -0.37
C ALA A 214 -10.91 -17.90 1.00
N ASP A 215 -10.62 -17.18 2.10
CA ASP A 215 -10.84 -17.65 3.48
C ASP A 215 -12.19 -17.20 4.05
N PHE A 216 -13.01 -16.51 3.26
CA PHE A 216 -14.31 -15.98 3.67
C PHE A 216 -15.46 -16.93 3.28
N ASP A 217 -16.64 -16.66 3.82
CA ASP A 217 -17.83 -17.41 3.44
C ASP A 217 -18.24 -17.15 1.98
N ALA A 218 -19.13 -18.01 1.44
CA ALA A 218 -19.56 -17.94 0.04
C ALA A 218 -20.22 -16.60 -0.33
N HIS A 219 -20.95 -15.98 0.61
CA HIS A 219 -21.58 -14.68 0.36
C HIS A 219 -20.54 -13.56 0.21
N ALA A 220 -19.50 -13.56 1.05
CA ALA A 220 -18.38 -12.63 0.94
C ALA A 220 -17.60 -12.84 -0.35
N GLN A 221 -17.37 -14.10 -0.75
CA GLN A 221 -16.73 -14.42 -2.02
C GLN A 221 -17.54 -13.93 -3.22
N GLU A 222 -18.87 -14.09 -3.19
CA GLU A 222 -19.76 -13.59 -4.25
C GLU A 222 -19.70 -12.07 -4.35
N ALA A 223 -19.72 -11.35 -3.22
CA ALA A 223 -19.60 -9.89 -3.20
C ALA A 223 -18.27 -9.38 -3.75
N ASP A 224 -17.16 -10.06 -3.43
CA ASP A 224 -15.83 -9.69 -3.94
C ASP A 224 -15.65 -10.00 -5.43
N ASN A 225 -16.43 -10.94 -5.97
CA ASN A 225 -16.44 -11.27 -7.38
C ASN A 225 -17.49 -10.49 -8.20
N ALA A 226 -18.21 -9.55 -7.58
CA ALA A 226 -19.25 -8.78 -8.26
C ALA A 226 -18.69 -7.92 -9.40
N LYS A 227 -19.49 -7.72 -10.44
CA LYS A 227 -19.12 -6.99 -11.68
C LYS A 227 -18.72 -5.53 -11.47
N ASP A 228 -19.23 -4.90 -10.43
CA ASP A 228 -18.96 -3.49 -10.09
C ASP A 228 -17.87 -3.32 -9.03
N ASN A 229 -17.19 -4.40 -8.66
CA ASN A 229 -16.09 -4.36 -7.71
C ASN A 229 -14.95 -3.48 -8.25
N SER A 230 -14.49 -2.51 -7.44
CA SER A 230 -13.43 -1.57 -7.82
C SER A 230 -12.10 -2.27 -8.12
N ILE A 231 -11.82 -3.40 -7.47
CA ILE A 231 -10.61 -4.20 -7.71
C ILE A 231 -10.69 -4.82 -9.11
N ALA A 232 -11.84 -5.41 -9.47
CA ALA A 232 -12.05 -5.95 -10.82
C ALA A 232 -11.83 -4.86 -11.88
N GLN A 233 -12.42 -3.68 -11.70
CA GLN A 233 -12.22 -2.56 -12.61
C GLN A 233 -10.75 -2.14 -12.68
N TYR A 234 -10.07 -2.07 -11.54
CA TYR A 234 -8.66 -1.64 -11.50
C TYR A 234 -7.69 -2.62 -12.15
N ILE A 235 -7.98 -3.92 -12.11
CA ILE A 235 -7.18 -4.91 -12.85
C ILE A 235 -7.50 -4.98 -14.35
N GLY A 236 -8.38 -4.11 -14.84
CA GLY A 236 -8.68 -3.95 -16.25
C GLY A 236 -9.87 -4.78 -16.74
N MET A 237 -10.73 -5.27 -15.84
CA MET A 237 -11.99 -5.93 -16.19
C MET A 237 -13.05 -4.91 -16.56
N THR A 238 -13.94 -5.27 -17.45
CA THR A 238 -15.13 -4.48 -17.76
C THR A 238 -16.22 -4.71 -16.71
N ARG A 239 -17.19 -3.81 -16.62
CA ARG A 239 -18.36 -3.98 -15.74
C ARG A 239 -19.20 -5.24 -16.01
N ASP A 240 -19.01 -5.85 -17.17
CA ASP A 240 -19.76 -7.03 -17.60
C ASP A 240 -19.01 -8.35 -17.30
N THR A 241 -17.79 -8.27 -16.76
CA THR A 241 -16.91 -9.43 -16.54
C THR A 241 -16.77 -9.69 -15.04
N HIS A 242 -17.03 -10.91 -14.59
CA HIS A 242 -16.71 -11.32 -13.22
C HIS A 242 -15.22 -11.54 -13.05
N MET A 243 -14.70 -11.32 -11.84
CA MET A 243 -13.28 -11.46 -11.55
C MET A 243 -12.78 -12.90 -11.83
N LEU A 244 -13.59 -13.91 -11.59
CA LEU A 244 -13.26 -15.31 -11.84
C LEU A 244 -13.27 -15.71 -13.33
N ASP A 245 -13.95 -14.94 -14.20
CA ASP A 245 -14.06 -15.27 -15.63
C ASP A 245 -12.80 -14.92 -16.43
N THR A 246 -11.83 -14.21 -15.81
CA THR A 246 -10.69 -13.59 -16.51
C THR A 246 -9.34 -13.88 -15.85
N ALA A 247 -9.14 -15.11 -15.39
CA ALA A 247 -7.89 -15.53 -14.74
C ALA A 247 -6.62 -15.15 -15.54
N ILE A 248 -6.68 -15.14 -16.88
CA ILE A 248 -5.56 -14.76 -17.74
C ILE A 248 -5.30 -13.23 -17.68
N ALA A 249 -6.36 -12.42 -17.72
CA ALA A 249 -6.22 -10.97 -17.61
C ALA A 249 -5.76 -10.55 -16.20
N ALA A 250 -6.29 -11.23 -15.17
CA ALA A 250 -5.88 -11.05 -13.80
C ALA A 250 -4.38 -11.39 -13.58
N ALA A 251 -3.83 -12.37 -14.30
CA ALA A 251 -2.42 -12.74 -14.17
C ALA A 251 -1.46 -11.57 -14.43
N ALA A 252 -1.76 -10.70 -15.40
CA ALA A 252 -0.94 -9.52 -15.68
C ALA A 252 -0.99 -8.47 -14.57
N ALA A 253 -2.03 -8.47 -13.75
CA ALA A 253 -2.22 -7.59 -12.61
C ALA A 253 -1.74 -8.22 -11.29
N ASN A 254 -1.32 -9.48 -11.29
CA ASN A 254 -0.86 -10.16 -10.07
C ASN A 254 0.66 -10.02 -9.91
N PRO A 255 1.14 -9.56 -8.74
CA PRO A 255 2.58 -9.47 -8.44
C PRO A 255 3.28 -10.82 -8.56
N LEU A 256 2.57 -11.93 -8.33
CA LEU A 256 3.11 -13.29 -8.46
C LEU A 256 3.73 -13.57 -9.84
N SER A 257 3.16 -12.95 -10.90
CA SER A 257 3.61 -13.14 -12.30
C SER A 257 4.98 -12.51 -12.60
N TYR A 258 5.48 -11.65 -11.72
CA TYR A 258 6.72 -10.89 -11.92
C TYR A 258 7.83 -11.25 -10.93
N ILE A 259 7.58 -12.17 -10.00
CA ILE A 259 8.55 -12.53 -8.96
C ILE A 259 9.82 -13.11 -9.57
N LYS A 260 10.98 -12.61 -9.10
CA LYS A 260 12.33 -13.08 -9.45
C LYS A 260 13.18 -13.15 -8.19
N ALA A 261 14.23 -13.96 -8.21
CA ALA A 261 15.20 -14.04 -7.10
C ALA A 261 15.84 -12.68 -6.77
N SER A 262 15.92 -11.77 -7.78
CA SER A 262 16.46 -10.41 -7.62
C SER A 262 15.44 -9.39 -7.08
N ALA A 263 14.24 -9.80 -6.69
CA ALA A 263 13.29 -8.90 -6.05
C ALA A 263 13.91 -8.30 -4.77
N PRO A 264 13.63 -7.03 -4.44
CA PRO A 264 14.09 -6.42 -3.20
C PRO A 264 13.55 -7.19 -2.00
N PRO A 265 14.11 -7.03 -0.80
CA PRO A 265 13.53 -7.61 0.41
C PRO A 265 12.12 -7.09 0.66
N PHE A 266 11.23 -8.01 1.02
CA PHE A 266 9.84 -7.75 1.38
C PHE A 266 9.60 -7.96 2.86
N LEU A 267 8.90 -7.02 3.48
CA LEU A 267 8.28 -7.16 4.79
C LEU A 267 6.76 -7.13 4.58
N ASN A 268 6.12 -8.25 4.84
CA ASN A 268 4.68 -8.41 4.67
C ASN A 268 3.99 -8.48 6.03
N PHE A 269 2.87 -7.76 6.19
CA PHE A 269 2.02 -7.84 7.38
C PHE A 269 0.58 -8.17 6.99
N HIS A 270 -0.10 -8.95 7.84
CA HIS A 270 -1.54 -9.13 7.76
C HIS A 270 -2.17 -9.26 9.14
N GLY A 271 -3.36 -8.73 9.30
CA GLY A 271 -4.16 -8.92 10.51
C GLY A 271 -4.90 -10.26 10.48
N SER A 272 -4.89 -11.01 11.60
CA SER A 272 -5.58 -12.31 11.65
C SER A 272 -7.11 -12.19 11.57
N GLN A 273 -7.65 -11.01 11.84
CA GLN A 273 -9.09 -10.70 11.81
C GLN A 273 -9.48 -9.83 10.60
N ASP A 274 -8.62 -9.73 9.59
CA ASP A 274 -8.94 -8.99 8.37
C ASP A 274 -10.16 -9.62 7.67
N ARG A 275 -11.17 -8.80 7.38
CA ARG A 275 -12.45 -9.18 6.74
C ARG A 275 -12.67 -8.50 5.38
N LEU A 276 -11.70 -7.70 4.92
CA LEU A 276 -11.75 -7.05 3.61
C LEU A 276 -10.85 -7.76 2.61
N ILE A 277 -9.63 -8.10 3.02
CA ILE A 277 -8.67 -8.84 2.21
C ILE A 277 -8.25 -10.08 2.99
N SER A 278 -8.40 -11.25 2.40
CA SER A 278 -8.01 -12.51 3.05
C SER A 278 -6.54 -12.48 3.46
N PRO A 279 -6.20 -12.84 4.72
CA PRO A 279 -4.80 -12.97 5.15
C PRO A 279 -3.96 -13.93 4.33
N THR A 280 -4.58 -14.85 3.60
CA THR A 280 -3.92 -15.71 2.61
C THR A 280 -3.23 -14.90 1.51
N GLN A 281 -3.67 -13.68 1.22
CA GLN A 281 -3.08 -12.86 0.17
C GLN A 281 -1.60 -12.56 0.41
N THR A 282 -1.22 -12.10 1.60
CA THR A 282 0.20 -11.88 1.92
C THR A 282 0.97 -13.18 2.14
N LEU A 283 0.31 -14.28 2.50
CA LEU A 283 0.93 -15.61 2.61
C LEU A 283 1.33 -16.14 1.22
N ILE A 284 0.44 -16.06 0.25
CA ILE A 284 0.71 -16.45 -1.15
C ILE A 284 1.92 -15.70 -1.68
N LEU A 285 1.94 -14.37 -1.51
CA LEU A 285 3.05 -13.53 -1.96
C LEU A 285 4.36 -13.92 -1.26
N HIS A 286 4.33 -14.05 0.07
CA HIS A 286 5.50 -14.42 0.87
C HIS A 286 6.09 -15.76 0.44
N ASN A 287 5.26 -16.79 0.32
CA ASN A 287 5.71 -18.13 -0.06
C ASN A 287 6.27 -18.14 -1.50
N ALA A 288 5.64 -17.41 -2.43
CA ALA A 288 6.15 -17.29 -3.80
C ALA A 288 7.50 -16.57 -3.86
N LEU A 289 7.71 -15.51 -3.07
CA LEU A 289 9.00 -14.81 -2.97
C LEU A 289 10.09 -15.74 -2.44
N ILE A 290 9.83 -16.48 -1.35
CA ILE A 290 10.78 -17.46 -0.79
C ILE A 290 11.09 -18.54 -1.80
N ALA A 291 10.09 -19.13 -2.44
CA ALA A 291 10.26 -20.17 -3.44
C ALA A 291 11.11 -19.72 -4.65
N ALA A 292 11.05 -18.43 -4.99
CA ALA A 292 11.90 -17.83 -6.02
C ALA A 292 13.31 -17.47 -5.55
N GLY A 293 13.64 -17.65 -4.27
CA GLY A 293 14.92 -17.29 -3.66
C GLY A 293 15.04 -15.81 -3.27
N ALA A 294 13.94 -15.05 -3.27
CA ALA A 294 13.91 -13.66 -2.80
C ALA A 294 13.79 -13.60 -1.27
N ARG A 295 14.26 -12.50 -0.67
CA ARG A 295 14.14 -12.27 0.78
C ARG A 295 12.74 -11.77 1.13
N SER A 296 12.03 -12.52 1.97
CA SER A 296 10.70 -12.11 2.45
C SER A 296 10.51 -12.52 3.90
N THR A 297 9.95 -11.62 4.70
CA THR A 297 9.49 -11.88 6.06
C THR A 297 8.01 -11.55 6.14
N ARG A 298 7.22 -12.39 6.78
CA ARG A 298 5.79 -12.16 6.98
C ARG A 298 5.44 -12.21 8.46
N TYR A 299 4.75 -11.16 8.91
CA TYR A 299 4.15 -11.09 10.23
C TYR A 299 2.63 -11.18 10.13
N VAL A 300 2.03 -11.95 11.04
CA VAL A 300 0.60 -11.95 11.29
C VAL A 300 0.36 -11.28 12.64
N LEU A 301 -0.40 -10.20 12.64
CA LEU A 301 -0.81 -9.50 13.85
C LEU A 301 -2.08 -10.15 14.37
N ASP A 302 -1.96 -10.89 15.47
CA ASP A 302 -3.09 -11.58 16.08
C ASP A 302 -4.07 -10.57 16.66
N GLY A 303 -5.36 -10.73 16.31
CA GLY A 303 -6.44 -9.81 16.70
C GLY A 303 -6.59 -8.56 15.84
N ALA A 304 -5.63 -8.25 14.93
CA ALA A 304 -5.73 -7.08 14.07
C ALA A 304 -6.70 -7.29 12.89
N GLY A 305 -7.45 -6.25 12.53
CA GLY A 305 -8.29 -6.18 11.34
C GLY A 305 -7.57 -5.56 10.14
N HIS A 306 -8.35 -5.00 9.20
CA HIS A 306 -7.85 -4.34 7.99
C HIS A 306 -7.45 -2.89 8.27
N GLY A 307 -6.33 -2.66 8.94
CA GLY A 307 -5.88 -1.31 9.28
C GLY A 307 -6.81 -0.59 10.26
N ASP A 308 -6.80 0.75 10.23
CA ASP A 308 -7.70 1.59 11.02
C ASP A 308 -9.03 1.77 10.30
N LEU A 309 -10.05 1.09 10.80
CA LEU A 309 -11.44 1.18 10.33
C LEU A 309 -12.36 1.87 11.36
N SER A 310 -11.80 2.71 12.23
CA SER A 310 -12.56 3.43 13.25
C SER A 310 -13.71 4.26 12.69
N PHE A 311 -13.56 4.77 11.47
CA PHE A 311 -14.61 5.48 10.72
C PHE A 311 -15.81 4.59 10.34
N LEU A 312 -15.65 3.25 10.38
CA LEU A 312 -16.72 2.26 10.22
C LEU A 312 -17.21 1.71 11.55
N GLY A 313 -16.78 2.28 12.68
CA GLY A 313 -17.17 1.85 14.04
C GLY A 313 -16.26 0.79 14.67
N ASP A 314 -15.24 0.29 13.94
CA ASP A 314 -14.24 -0.62 14.49
C ASP A 314 -13.05 0.18 15.02
N THR A 315 -13.10 0.50 16.32
CA THR A 315 -12.08 1.29 17.01
C THR A 315 -10.95 0.45 17.61
N GLN A 316 -11.01 -0.87 17.55
CA GLN A 316 -10.08 -1.77 18.24
C GLN A 316 -9.15 -2.51 17.30
N SER A 317 -9.66 -3.05 16.21
CA SER A 317 -8.88 -3.90 15.30
C SER A 317 -7.77 -3.15 14.57
N GLY A 318 -7.82 -1.82 14.56
CA GLY A 318 -6.77 -0.93 14.05
C GLY A 318 -5.62 -0.69 15.02
N LEU A 319 -5.82 -0.82 16.34
CA LEU A 319 -4.81 -0.48 17.32
C LEU A 319 -3.48 -1.27 17.20
N PRO A 320 -3.47 -2.57 16.88
CA PRO A 320 -2.22 -3.31 16.72
C PRO A 320 -1.28 -2.72 15.65
N TRP A 321 -1.81 -1.98 14.67
CA TRP A 321 -1.04 -1.41 13.57
C TRP A 321 -0.18 -0.20 13.94
N SER A 322 -0.54 0.49 15.02
CA SER A 322 0.13 1.71 15.51
C SER A 322 0.91 1.51 16.81
N THR A 323 1.14 0.26 17.20
CA THR A 323 1.96 -0.06 18.39
C THR A 323 3.45 0.15 18.11
N LYS A 324 4.23 0.39 19.18
CA LYS A 324 5.69 0.50 19.09
C LYS A 324 6.33 -0.77 18.55
N GLN A 325 5.77 -1.95 18.90
CA GLN A 325 6.27 -3.23 18.37
C GLN A 325 6.12 -3.29 16.85
N THR A 326 4.92 -3.07 16.32
CA THR A 326 4.66 -3.14 14.87
C THR A 326 5.46 -2.10 14.10
N MET A 327 5.42 -0.85 14.57
CA MET A 327 6.14 0.24 13.91
C MET A 327 7.67 0.15 14.08
N GLY A 328 8.14 -0.40 15.19
CA GLY A 328 9.56 -0.70 15.40
C GLY A 328 10.08 -1.71 14.37
N ILE A 329 9.37 -2.81 14.15
CA ILE A 329 9.71 -3.81 13.12
C ILE A 329 9.81 -3.15 11.73
N ILE A 330 8.87 -2.26 11.38
CA ILE A 330 8.90 -1.54 10.10
C ILE A 330 10.14 -0.65 9.99
N VAL A 331 10.41 0.16 11.02
CA VAL A 331 11.57 1.08 11.04
C VAL A 331 12.88 0.30 10.95
N ASP A 332 13.04 -0.78 11.70
CA ASP A 332 14.25 -1.60 11.71
C ASP A 332 14.47 -2.27 10.36
N PHE A 333 13.42 -2.84 9.77
CA PHE A 333 13.49 -3.42 8.43
C PHE A 333 13.93 -2.39 7.38
N LEU A 334 13.34 -1.20 7.40
CA LEU A 334 13.67 -0.11 6.47
C LEU A 334 15.14 0.31 6.64
N LYS A 335 15.61 0.51 7.87
CA LYS A 335 17.00 0.87 8.15
C LYS A 335 17.96 -0.20 7.66
N VAL A 336 17.75 -1.47 8.05
CA VAL A 336 18.62 -2.59 7.66
C VAL A 336 18.66 -2.75 6.14
N SER A 337 17.50 -2.74 5.49
CA SER A 337 17.41 -2.98 4.04
C SER A 337 18.04 -1.87 3.20
N MET A 338 18.14 -0.66 3.75
CA MET A 338 18.75 0.49 3.10
C MET A 338 20.15 0.82 3.63
N GLY A 339 20.82 -0.12 4.30
CA GLY A 339 22.21 0.00 4.74
C GLY A 339 22.42 0.92 5.95
N GLY A 340 21.39 1.08 6.79
CA GLY A 340 21.49 1.73 8.10
C GLY A 340 21.89 0.71 9.18
N ALA A 341 22.58 1.18 10.24
CA ALA A 341 22.74 0.38 11.44
C ALA A 341 21.42 0.33 12.22
N VAL A 342 21.07 -0.84 12.77
CA VAL A 342 20.06 -0.95 13.82
C VAL A 342 20.71 -0.41 15.10
N PRO A 343 20.02 0.44 15.87
CA PRO A 343 20.56 0.98 17.11
C PRO A 343 20.78 -0.10 18.18
#